data_fad1ea23785a83c50ac9207f56dcbc2c
#
_entry.id   fad1ea23785a83c50ac9207f56dcbc2c
#
_cell.length_a   1.000
_cell.length_b   1.000
_cell.length_c   1.000
_cell.angle_alpha   90.00
_cell.angle_beta   90.00
_cell.angle_gamma   90.00
#
_symmetry.space_group_name_H-M   'P 1'
#
loop_
_entity.id
_entity.type
_entity.pdbx_description
1 polymer ?
#
loop_
_entity_poly.entity_id
_entity_poly.type
_entity_poly.pdbx_seq_one_letter_code
_entity_poly.pdbx_strand_id
1 'polypeptide(L)'
;MTTTLSPDQVAGTTRVLIIEDEPIIALDLENLVSELGHKVVATASTRDEAVAKAKSERPGLVLADINLGEGGSGIDAVNEILASFDIPVIFITAYPEKLLTGERPEPTYLIAKPFLPETVQATVGQALFFHPVAKQAA
;
A
#
# COMPACT_ATOMS: atom_id res chain seq x y z
N MET A 1 -6.77 33.11 -6.46
CA MET A 1 -5.64 32.97 -5.54
C MET A 1 -5.24 31.51 -5.41
N THR A 2 -3.97 31.26 -5.46
CA THR A 2 -3.48 29.89 -5.31
C THR A 2 -2.74 29.76 -3.98
N THR A 3 -2.98 28.64 -3.31
CA THR A 3 -2.25 28.27 -2.12
C THR A 3 -1.17 27.27 -2.50
N THR A 4 0.05 27.55 -2.07
CA THR A 4 1.15 26.62 -2.32
C THR A 4 1.05 25.46 -1.33
N LEU A 5 0.90 24.27 -1.86
CA LEU A 5 0.81 23.03 -1.08
C LEU A 5 2.06 22.21 -1.32
N SER A 6 2.52 21.48 -0.31
CA SER A 6 3.55 20.48 -0.51
C SER A 6 2.98 19.35 -1.35
N PRO A 7 3.83 18.55 -2.02
CA PRO A 7 3.33 17.47 -2.89
C PRO A 7 2.35 16.53 -2.21
N ASP A 8 2.53 16.23 -0.94
CA ASP A 8 1.64 15.32 -0.21
C ASP A 8 0.38 15.99 0.31
N GLN A 9 0.22 17.29 0.09
CA GLN A 9 -0.99 18.04 0.45
C GLN A 9 -1.85 18.39 -0.75
N VAL A 10 -1.35 18.09 -1.96
CA VAL A 10 -2.09 18.38 -3.19
C VAL A 10 -3.33 17.49 -3.24
N ALA A 11 -4.47 18.06 -3.70
CA ALA A 11 -5.71 17.31 -3.85
C ALA A 11 -5.48 16.07 -4.71
N GLY A 12 -5.93 14.92 -4.25
CA GLY A 12 -5.76 13.65 -4.95
C GLY A 12 -4.45 12.95 -4.65
N THR A 13 -3.55 13.59 -3.89
CA THR A 13 -2.29 12.96 -3.51
C THR A 13 -2.47 12.14 -2.24
N THR A 14 -2.01 10.89 -2.31
CA THR A 14 -2.07 9.97 -1.17
C THR A 14 -0.66 9.58 -0.76
N ARG A 15 -0.46 9.42 0.53
CA ARG A 15 0.80 8.94 1.10
C ARG A 15 0.77 7.41 1.10
N VAL A 16 1.79 6.79 0.53
CA VAL A 16 1.78 5.35 0.26
C VAL A 16 2.93 4.67 0.99
N LEU A 17 2.62 3.56 1.65
CA LEU A 17 3.62 2.66 2.23
C LEU A 17 3.71 1.42 1.33
N ILE A 18 4.93 1.05 0.94
CA ILE A 18 5.18 -0.15 0.15
C ILE A 18 5.88 -1.16 1.05
N ILE A 19 5.33 -2.37 1.14
CA ILE A 19 5.89 -3.48 1.91
C ILE A 19 6.34 -4.54 0.90
N GLU A 20 7.64 -4.62 0.66
CA GLU A 20 8.21 -5.48 -0.37
C GLU A 20 9.68 -5.72 -0.07
N ASP A 21 10.12 -6.99 -0.01
CA ASP A 21 11.50 -7.31 0.31
C ASP A 21 12.42 -7.35 -0.93
N GLU A 22 11.86 -7.32 -2.14
CA GLU A 22 12.65 -7.28 -3.36
C GLU A 22 12.84 -5.82 -3.80
N PRO A 23 14.07 -5.28 -3.73
CA PRO A 23 14.29 -3.85 -3.98
C PRO A 23 13.88 -3.39 -5.38
N ILE A 24 14.07 -4.23 -6.39
CA ILE A 24 13.72 -3.86 -7.77
C ILE A 24 12.21 -3.72 -7.91
N ILE A 25 11.45 -4.64 -7.31
CA ILE A 25 10.00 -4.57 -7.35
C ILE A 25 9.50 -3.37 -6.55
N ALA A 26 10.08 -3.12 -5.39
CA ALA A 26 9.73 -1.96 -4.58
C ALA A 26 9.93 -0.67 -5.35
N LEU A 27 11.06 -0.55 -6.05
CA LEU A 27 11.34 0.63 -6.86
C LEU A 27 10.36 0.78 -8.03
N ASP A 28 10.03 -0.32 -8.67
CA ASP A 28 9.07 -0.32 -9.77
C ASP A 28 7.70 0.17 -9.29
N LEU A 29 7.23 -0.34 -8.17
CA LEU A 29 5.96 0.10 -7.58
C LEU A 29 6.02 1.58 -7.18
N GLU A 30 7.14 2.02 -6.63
CA GLU A 30 7.31 3.42 -6.26
C GLU A 30 7.18 4.32 -7.48
N ASN A 31 7.81 3.95 -8.60
CA ASN A 31 7.72 4.72 -9.82
C ASN A 31 6.28 4.77 -10.36
N LEU A 32 5.58 3.64 -10.34
CA LEU A 32 4.20 3.59 -10.84
C LEU A 32 3.26 4.46 -10.01
N VAL A 33 3.42 4.43 -8.71
CA VAL A 33 2.61 5.22 -7.79
C VAL A 33 2.94 6.71 -7.93
N SER A 34 4.22 7.02 -8.09
CA SER A 34 4.66 8.41 -8.27
C SER A 34 4.13 9.01 -9.56
N GLU A 35 4.03 8.21 -10.63
CA GLU A 35 3.48 8.67 -11.91
C GLU A 35 2.01 9.09 -11.78
N LEU A 36 1.30 8.51 -10.81
CA LEU A 36 -0.09 8.90 -10.54
C LEU A 36 -0.20 10.16 -9.68
N GLY A 37 0.92 10.70 -9.23
CA GLY A 37 0.94 11.90 -8.39
C GLY A 37 0.88 11.61 -6.89
N HIS A 38 0.97 10.36 -6.49
CA HIS A 38 1.00 10.00 -5.07
C HIS A 38 2.43 9.98 -4.55
N LYS A 39 2.58 10.03 -3.24
CA LYS A 39 3.90 10.09 -2.61
C LYS A 39 4.19 8.83 -1.82
N VAL A 40 5.27 8.15 -2.16
CA VAL A 40 5.73 7.01 -1.37
C VAL A 40 6.49 7.55 -0.17
N VAL A 41 5.95 7.37 1.02
CA VAL A 41 6.53 7.94 2.24
C VAL A 41 7.46 6.97 2.93
N ALA A 42 7.36 5.67 2.62
CA ALA A 42 8.26 4.67 3.16
C ALA A 42 8.17 3.39 2.36
N THR A 43 9.28 2.63 2.35
CA THR A 43 9.29 1.25 1.92
C THR A 43 9.79 0.41 3.08
N ALA A 44 9.23 -0.79 3.24
CA ALA A 44 9.60 -1.69 4.32
C ALA A 44 9.82 -3.08 3.74
N SER A 45 10.83 -3.77 4.23
CA SER A 45 11.17 -5.10 3.74
C SER A 45 10.86 -6.21 4.74
N THR A 46 10.46 -5.84 5.96
CA THR A 46 10.10 -6.81 7.00
C THR A 46 8.78 -6.42 7.65
N ARG A 47 8.18 -7.42 8.33
CA ARG A 47 6.95 -7.19 9.07
C ARG A 47 7.11 -6.08 10.11
N ASP A 48 8.16 -6.15 10.92
CA ASP A 48 8.35 -5.19 12.00
C ASP A 48 8.61 -3.79 11.47
N GLU A 49 9.39 -3.68 10.40
CA GLU A 49 9.65 -2.39 9.77
C GLU A 49 8.37 -1.81 9.19
N ALA A 50 7.54 -2.64 8.57
CA ALA A 50 6.26 -2.20 7.99
C ALA A 50 5.35 -1.61 9.05
N VAL A 51 5.21 -2.29 10.19
CA VAL A 51 4.37 -1.80 11.28
C VAL A 51 4.91 -0.49 11.84
N ALA A 52 6.23 -0.41 12.04
CA ALA A 52 6.85 0.82 12.55
C ALA A 52 6.65 1.99 11.59
N LYS A 53 6.82 1.76 10.29
CA LYS A 53 6.65 2.81 9.28
C LYS A 53 5.21 3.26 9.17
N ALA A 54 4.26 2.33 9.29
CA ALA A 54 2.84 2.72 9.27
C ALA A 54 2.52 3.64 10.43
N LYS A 55 3.05 3.36 11.61
CA LYS A 55 2.81 4.19 12.79
C LYS A 55 3.45 5.56 12.68
N SER A 56 4.66 5.64 12.13
CA SER A 56 5.39 6.91 12.06
C SER A 56 4.92 7.76 10.88
N GLU A 57 4.61 7.16 9.73
CA GLU A 57 4.29 7.89 8.50
C GLU A 57 2.80 8.06 8.24
N ARG A 58 1.96 7.24 8.86
CA ARG A 58 0.50 7.28 8.74
C ARG A 58 0.06 7.35 7.28
N PRO A 59 0.35 6.30 6.49
CA PRO A 59 -0.01 6.29 5.07
C PRO A 59 -1.52 6.21 4.87
N GLY A 60 -1.96 6.64 3.69
CA GLY A 60 -3.35 6.52 3.27
C GLY A 60 -3.58 5.35 2.33
N LEU A 61 -2.54 4.60 1.98
CA LEU A 61 -2.62 3.42 1.13
C LEU A 61 -1.41 2.53 1.42
N VAL A 62 -1.64 1.23 1.46
CA VAL A 62 -0.56 0.25 1.62
C VAL A 62 -0.55 -0.69 0.41
N LEU A 63 0.63 -0.88 -0.18
CA LEU A 63 0.87 -1.93 -1.18
C LEU A 63 1.76 -2.96 -0.49
N ALA A 64 1.35 -4.22 -0.45
CA ALA A 64 2.06 -5.21 0.35
C ALA A 64 2.20 -6.55 -0.36
N ASP A 65 3.42 -7.10 -0.38
CA ASP A 65 3.62 -8.49 -0.68
C ASP A 65 3.30 -9.31 0.56
N ILE A 66 2.74 -10.49 0.37
CA ILE A 66 2.40 -11.39 1.48
C ILE A 66 3.61 -12.16 1.98
N ASN A 67 4.61 -12.39 1.12
CA ASN A 67 5.79 -13.17 1.48
C ASN A 67 7.01 -12.27 1.49
N LEU A 68 7.53 -12.02 2.69
CA LEU A 68 8.71 -11.18 2.88
C LEU A 68 9.95 -12.03 3.19
N GLY A 69 9.92 -13.31 2.85
CA GLY A 69 11.03 -14.21 3.11
C GLY A 69 11.29 -14.31 4.61
N GLU A 70 12.54 -14.10 5.00
CA GLU A 70 12.89 -14.15 6.42
C GLU A 70 12.34 -12.95 7.19
N GLY A 71 11.88 -11.93 6.49
CA GLY A 71 11.27 -10.76 7.11
C GLY A 71 9.85 -10.96 7.62
N GLY A 72 9.26 -12.15 7.41
CA GLY A 72 7.97 -12.50 7.95
C GLY A 72 6.84 -12.45 6.94
N SER A 73 5.63 -12.33 7.42
CA SER A 73 4.43 -12.34 6.60
C SER A 73 3.88 -10.92 6.40
N GLY A 74 3.64 -10.57 5.13
CA GLY A 74 2.98 -9.31 4.82
C GLY A 74 1.52 -9.29 5.28
N ILE A 75 0.86 -10.47 5.34
CA ILE A 75 -0.49 -10.55 5.87
C ILE A 75 -0.50 -10.18 7.36
N ASP A 76 0.46 -10.71 8.13
CA ASP A 76 0.55 -10.37 9.54
C ASP A 76 0.83 -8.89 9.75
N ALA A 77 1.71 -8.31 8.92
CA ALA A 77 2.01 -6.88 8.99
C ALA A 77 0.74 -6.06 8.74
N VAL A 78 -0.01 -6.40 7.70
CA VAL A 78 -1.23 -5.68 7.33
C VAL A 78 -2.30 -5.85 8.41
N ASN A 79 -2.46 -7.04 8.97
CA ASN A 79 -3.42 -7.25 10.05
C ASN A 79 -3.10 -6.36 11.24
N GLU A 80 -1.84 -6.24 11.60
CA GLU A 80 -1.44 -5.39 12.71
C GLU A 80 -1.66 -3.91 12.40
N ILE A 81 -1.35 -3.50 11.16
CA ILE A 81 -1.59 -2.11 10.73
C ILE A 81 -3.08 -1.79 10.77
N LEU A 82 -3.91 -2.68 10.25
CA LEU A 82 -5.36 -2.45 10.19
C LEU A 82 -6.04 -2.52 11.55
N ALA A 83 -5.36 -3.06 12.56
CA ALA A 83 -5.87 -3.00 13.92
C ALA A 83 -5.88 -1.57 14.46
N SER A 84 -5.04 -0.71 13.92
CA SER A 84 -4.91 0.68 14.39
C SER A 84 -5.35 1.71 13.37
N PHE A 85 -5.40 1.37 12.08
CA PHE A 85 -5.67 2.33 11.00
C PHE A 85 -6.69 1.77 10.03
N ASP A 86 -7.57 2.64 9.54
CA ASP A 86 -8.57 2.27 8.54
C ASP A 86 -8.09 2.82 7.18
N ILE A 87 -7.30 2.02 6.47
CA ILE A 87 -6.70 2.41 5.21
C ILE A 87 -6.83 1.28 4.18
N PRO A 88 -6.95 1.62 2.89
CA PRO A 88 -7.02 0.60 1.86
C PRO A 88 -5.68 -0.12 1.70
N VAL A 89 -5.76 -1.41 1.37
CA VAL A 89 -4.57 -2.24 1.17
C VAL A 89 -4.70 -2.97 -0.15
N ILE A 90 -3.62 -2.96 -0.92
CA ILE A 90 -3.50 -3.75 -2.15
C ILE A 90 -2.40 -4.77 -1.92
N PHE A 91 -2.75 -6.06 -1.98
CA PHE A 91 -1.74 -7.11 -1.94
C PHE A 91 -1.22 -7.36 -3.36
N ILE A 92 0.09 -7.42 -3.51
CA ILE A 92 0.75 -7.67 -4.79
C ILE A 92 1.72 -8.82 -4.56
N THR A 93 1.37 -10.02 -5.05
CA THR A 93 2.11 -11.22 -4.67
C THR A 93 2.18 -12.25 -5.77
N ALA A 94 3.24 -13.07 -5.73
CA ALA A 94 3.38 -14.25 -6.57
C ALA A 94 2.57 -15.43 -6.03
N TYR A 95 1.98 -15.30 -4.83
CA TYR A 95 1.27 -16.39 -4.17
C TYR A 95 -0.17 -15.99 -3.82
N PRO A 96 -0.98 -15.63 -4.84
CA PRO A 96 -2.33 -15.14 -4.56
C PRO A 96 -3.22 -16.18 -3.88
N GLU A 97 -2.95 -17.45 -4.07
CA GLU A 97 -3.72 -18.53 -3.47
C GLU A 97 -3.68 -18.50 -1.93
N LYS A 98 -2.64 -17.93 -1.35
CA LYS A 98 -2.55 -17.82 0.11
C LYS A 98 -3.60 -16.89 0.69
N LEU A 99 -4.15 -15.99 -0.12
CA LEU A 99 -5.19 -15.08 0.31
C LEU A 99 -6.59 -15.67 0.14
N LEU A 100 -6.70 -16.80 -0.54
CA LEU A 100 -7.98 -17.46 -0.76
C LEU A 100 -8.40 -18.34 0.41
N THR A 101 -7.56 -18.46 1.42
CA THR A 101 -7.85 -19.29 2.61
C THR A 101 -8.73 -18.58 3.63
N GLY A 102 -9.14 -17.35 3.36
CA GLY A 102 -9.96 -16.59 4.28
C GLY A 102 -9.19 -15.84 5.35
N GLU A 103 -7.87 -15.85 5.25
CA GLU A 103 -7.03 -15.20 6.26
C GLU A 103 -6.72 -13.74 5.97
N ARG A 104 -7.07 -13.27 4.77
CA ARG A 104 -6.79 -11.88 4.41
C ARG A 104 -7.76 -10.94 5.14
N PRO A 105 -7.27 -9.77 5.54
CA PRO A 105 -8.16 -8.75 6.08
C PRO A 105 -9.05 -8.17 4.97
N GLU A 106 -10.25 -7.77 5.35
CA GLU A 106 -11.21 -7.19 4.41
C GLU A 106 -11.52 -5.76 4.79
N PRO A 107 -11.83 -4.87 3.80
CA PRO A 107 -11.72 -5.10 2.35
C PRO A 107 -10.29 -4.88 1.84
N THR A 108 -9.85 -5.72 0.92
CA THR A 108 -8.54 -5.59 0.30
C THR A 108 -8.62 -5.86 -1.19
N TYR A 109 -7.56 -5.46 -1.90
CA TYR A 109 -7.41 -5.69 -3.33
C TYR A 109 -6.23 -6.62 -3.56
N LEU A 110 -6.24 -7.34 -4.66
CA LEU A 110 -5.21 -8.34 -4.95
C LEU A 110 -4.72 -8.20 -6.38
N ILE A 111 -3.41 -8.13 -6.54
CA ILE A 111 -2.74 -8.16 -7.84
C ILE A 111 -1.73 -9.29 -7.82
N ALA A 112 -1.77 -10.16 -8.83
CA ALA A 112 -0.81 -11.25 -8.95
C ALA A 112 0.46 -10.76 -9.65
N LYS A 113 1.61 -11.27 -9.22
CA LYS A 113 2.88 -11.06 -9.93
C LYS A 113 3.02 -12.13 -11.02
N PRO A 114 3.62 -11.81 -12.15
CA PRO A 114 4.08 -10.48 -12.59
C PRO A 114 2.89 -9.59 -12.93
N PHE A 115 3.02 -8.30 -12.64
CA PHE A 115 1.93 -7.36 -12.89
C PHE A 115 2.22 -6.48 -14.10
N LEU A 116 1.14 -5.94 -14.66
CA LEU A 116 1.25 -4.90 -15.68
C LEU A 116 1.15 -3.54 -14.99
N PRO A 117 1.91 -2.53 -15.47
CA PRO A 117 1.80 -1.18 -14.90
C PRO A 117 0.38 -0.65 -14.85
N GLU A 118 -0.39 -0.85 -15.92
CA GLU A 118 -1.78 -0.39 -16.00
C GLU A 118 -2.65 -1.02 -14.94
N THR A 119 -2.41 -2.30 -14.63
CA THR A 119 -3.18 -3.01 -13.60
C THR A 119 -2.93 -2.41 -12.23
N VAL A 120 -1.67 -2.12 -11.91
CA VAL A 120 -1.32 -1.50 -10.64
C VAL A 120 -1.97 -0.13 -10.52
N GLN A 121 -1.83 0.69 -11.57
CA GLN A 121 -2.35 2.05 -11.53
C GLN A 121 -3.87 2.09 -11.46
N ALA A 122 -4.55 1.22 -12.20
CA ALA A 122 -6.01 1.14 -12.14
C ALA A 122 -6.49 0.69 -10.78
N THR A 123 -5.81 -0.28 -10.18
CA THR A 123 -6.20 -0.80 -8.85
C THR A 123 -5.99 0.24 -7.77
N VAL A 124 -4.89 1.01 -7.85
CA VAL A 124 -4.67 2.13 -6.92
C VAL A 124 -5.82 3.12 -7.01
N GLY A 125 -6.22 3.49 -8.23
CA GLY A 125 -7.34 4.40 -8.43
C GLY A 125 -8.64 3.86 -7.83
N GLN A 126 -8.93 2.58 -8.04
CA GLN A 126 -10.13 1.95 -7.49
C GLN A 126 -10.10 1.92 -5.96
N ALA A 127 -8.97 1.52 -5.39
CA ALA A 127 -8.84 1.42 -3.94
C ALA A 127 -9.09 2.76 -3.27
N LEU A 128 -8.53 3.82 -3.83
CA LEU A 128 -8.68 5.16 -3.26
C LEU A 128 -10.08 5.72 -3.49
N PHE A 129 -10.73 5.34 -4.60
CA PHE A 129 -12.09 5.78 -4.88
C PHE A 129 -13.09 5.14 -3.91
N PHE A 130 -12.97 3.84 -3.67
CA PHE A 130 -13.92 3.09 -2.84
C PHE A 130 -13.59 3.15 -1.35
N HIS A 131 -12.45 3.74 -0.98
CA HIS A 131 -12.06 3.91 0.41
C HIS A 131 -11.55 5.34 0.60
N PRO A 132 -12.43 6.35 0.50
CA PRO A 132 -11.98 7.74 0.55
C PRO A 132 -11.41 8.12 1.89
N VAL A 133 -10.22 8.72 1.86
CA VAL A 133 -9.53 9.17 3.07
C VAL A 133 -10.37 10.21 3.82
N ALA A 134 -11.15 11.02 3.08
CA ALA A 134 -11.99 12.04 3.68
C ALA A 134 -12.98 11.49 4.71
N LYS A 135 -13.42 10.25 4.54
CA LYS A 135 -14.31 9.62 5.53
C LYS A 135 -13.62 9.38 6.86
N GLN A 136 -12.32 9.18 6.81
CA GLN A 136 -11.55 8.92 8.02
C GLN A 136 -11.27 10.19 8.80
N ALA A 137 -11.21 11.30 8.10
CA ALA A 137 -10.97 12.60 8.71
C ALA A 137 -12.21 13.14 9.43
N ALA A 138 -13.34 12.62 9.08
CA ALA A 138 -14.58 12.99 9.73
C ALA A 138 -14.78 12.24 11.05
#